data_b350518799772aee6d90f9911fcd6415
#
_entry.id   b350518799772aee6d90f9911fcd6415
#
_cell.length_a   1.000
_cell.length_b   1.000
_cell.length_c   1.000
_cell.angle_alpha   90.00
_cell.angle_beta   90.00
_cell.angle_gamma   90.00
#
_symmetry.space_group_name_H-M   'P 1'
#
loop_
_entity.id
_entity.type
_entity.pdbx_description
1 polymer ?
#
loop_
_entity_poly.entity_id
_entity_poly.type
_entity_poly.pdbx_seq_one_letter_code
_entity_poly.pdbx_strand_id
1 'polypeptide(L)'
;GPFETEDDGKYWYYFNSNGKKVVPDSDGDNVKQKKINGEYYCMREDGAMQTGWVCVTGDESDSIADYRFVDANGQVRSGWYTAEPPENLQDQYDYDVEWFYFNSKGEPKTGPEIGSAHSSDLEKINGNTYLFGPNGVPVYGIQKVYLDRDESEYTAYYFGNRSQSSMLR
;
A
#
# COMPACT_ATOMS: atom_id res chain seq x y z
N GLY A 1 18.12 0.07 -21.76
CA GLY A 1 18.54 0.04 -20.38
C GLY A 1 17.50 0.61 -19.48
N PRO A 2 17.37 0.07 -18.30
CA PRO A 2 16.26 0.45 -17.44
C PRO A 2 16.36 1.89 -16.97
N PHE A 3 16.96 2.16 -15.84
CA PHE A 3 17.05 3.52 -15.32
C PHE A 3 18.44 4.09 -15.53
N GLU A 4 18.47 5.35 -15.87
CA GLU A 4 19.70 6.10 -16.07
C GLU A 4 19.66 7.38 -15.25
N THR A 5 20.83 7.82 -14.78
CA THR A 5 20.94 9.09 -14.08
C THR A 5 21.07 10.24 -15.08
N GLU A 6 20.50 11.37 -14.74
CA GLU A 6 20.68 12.63 -15.48
C GLU A 6 21.31 13.70 -14.57
N ASP A 7 21.90 14.68 -15.19
CA ASP A 7 22.49 15.86 -14.55
C ASP A 7 23.54 15.50 -13.49
N ASP A 8 23.22 15.77 -12.23
CA ASP A 8 24.13 15.55 -11.10
C ASP A 8 24.17 14.10 -10.60
N GLY A 9 23.49 13.15 -11.28
CA GLY A 9 23.40 11.77 -10.86
C GLY A 9 22.48 11.53 -9.66
N LYS A 10 21.68 12.52 -9.30
CA LYS A 10 20.83 12.47 -8.11
C LYS A 10 19.58 11.62 -8.29
N TYR A 11 19.06 11.57 -9.51
CA TYR A 11 17.80 10.87 -9.80
C TYR A 11 17.99 9.88 -10.94
N TRP A 12 17.15 8.81 -10.93
CA TRP A 12 17.10 7.80 -11.96
C TRP A 12 15.91 8.04 -12.89
N TYR A 13 16.12 7.80 -14.18
CA TYR A 13 15.12 7.97 -15.24
C TYR A 13 15.09 6.74 -16.11
N TYR A 14 13.93 6.45 -16.69
CA TYR A 14 13.78 5.37 -17.65
C TYR A 14 13.65 5.93 -19.06
N PHE A 15 14.40 5.37 -19.99
CA PHE A 15 14.31 5.70 -21.41
C PHE A 15 13.86 4.47 -22.17
N ASN A 16 12.86 4.63 -23.09
CA ASN A 16 12.39 3.55 -23.91
C ASN A 16 13.41 3.21 -25.03
N SER A 17 13.08 2.19 -25.84
CA SER A 17 13.95 1.74 -26.92
C SER A 17 14.23 2.81 -27.99
N ASN A 18 13.39 3.85 -28.07
CA ASN A 18 13.57 4.98 -28.98
C ASN A 18 14.38 6.12 -28.35
N GLY A 19 14.91 5.93 -27.15
CA GLY A 19 15.66 6.94 -26.42
C GLY A 19 14.80 8.04 -25.82
N LYS A 20 13.48 7.85 -25.76
CA LYS A 20 12.56 8.83 -25.18
C LYS A 20 12.36 8.55 -23.69
N LYS A 21 12.50 9.59 -22.87
CA LYS A 21 12.24 9.50 -21.44
C LYS A 21 10.77 9.13 -21.18
N VAL A 22 10.56 8.15 -20.31
CA VAL A 22 9.22 7.75 -19.86
C VAL A 22 8.81 8.63 -18.69
N VAL A 23 7.60 9.18 -18.78
CA VAL A 23 6.97 9.98 -17.73
C VAL A 23 5.66 9.33 -17.32
N PRO A 24 5.15 9.61 -16.10
CA PRO A 24 3.87 9.04 -15.68
C PRO A 24 2.71 9.57 -16.51
N ASP A 25 1.63 8.80 -16.50
CA ASP A 25 0.37 9.22 -17.12
C ASP A 25 -0.23 10.37 -16.29
N SER A 26 -0.80 11.36 -16.99
CA SER A 26 -1.39 12.53 -16.35
C SER A 26 -2.88 12.37 -16.04
N ASP A 27 -3.47 11.22 -16.38
CA ASP A 27 -4.90 10.99 -16.25
C ASP A 27 -5.21 10.17 -14.99
N GLY A 28 -6.25 10.59 -14.26
CA GLY A 28 -6.79 9.88 -13.11
C GLY A 28 -5.98 10.07 -11.82
N ASP A 29 -6.26 9.19 -10.87
CA ASP A 29 -5.74 9.30 -9.50
C ASP A 29 -4.28 8.83 -9.35
N ASN A 30 -3.76 8.09 -10.33
CA ASN A 30 -2.42 7.47 -10.27
C ASN A 30 -1.40 8.20 -11.16
N VAL A 31 -1.41 9.52 -11.11
CA VAL A 31 -0.59 10.37 -11.98
C VAL A 31 0.92 10.14 -11.84
N LYS A 32 1.35 9.56 -10.74
CA LYS A 32 2.78 9.30 -10.48
C LYS A 32 3.19 7.86 -10.76
N GLN A 33 2.25 6.99 -11.10
CA GLN A 33 2.50 5.56 -11.29
C GLN A 33 2.60 5.21 -12.77
N LYS A 34 3.56 4.37 -13.12
CA LYS A 34 3.75 3.92 -14.51
C LYS A 34 4.15 2.44 -14.53
N LYS A 35 3.51 1.67 -15.41
CA LYS A 35 3.86 0.27 -15.65
C LYS A 35 4.88 0.18 -16.76
N ILE A 36 6.03 -0.45 -16.49
CA ILE A 36 7.12 -0.62 -17.44
C ILE A 36 7.55 -2.09 -17.39
N ASN A 37 7.46 -2.78 -18.52
CA ASN A 37 7.85 -4.20 -18.62
C ASN A 37 7.18 -5.09 -17.57
N GLY A 38 5.91 -4.83 -17.26
CA GLY A 38 5.13 -5.62 -16.31
C GLY A 38 5.27 -5.21 -14.85
N GLU A 39 6.19 -4.32 -14.51
CA GLU A 39 6.42 -3.82 -13.16
C GLU A 39 5.94 -2.39 -12.99
N TYR A 40 5.47 -2.04 -11.79
CA TYR A 40 5.04 -0.69 -11.47
C TYR A 40 6.17 0.11 -10.84
N TYR A 41 6.27 1.37 -11.26
CA TYR A 41 7.23 2.36 -10.76
C TYR A 41 6.49 3.64 -10.41
N CYS A 42 7.05 4.41 -9.49
CA CYS A 42 6.54 5.73 -9.15
C CYS A 42 7.54 6.79 -9.59
N MET A 43 7.06 7.85 -10.24
CA MET A 43 7.88 8.88 -10.85
C MET A 43 7.29 10.25 -10.58
N ARG A 44 8.14 11.27 -10.55
CA ARG A 44 7.69 12.66 -10.64
C ARG A 44 7.22 12.95 -12.07
N GLU A 45 6.59 14.10 -12.26
CA GLU A 45 6.12 14.53 -13.59
C GLU A 45 7.23 14.55 -14.64
N ASP A 46 8.47 14.86 -14.23
CA ASP A 46 9.62 14.88 -15.11
C ASP A 46 10.21 13.49 -15.40
N GLY A 47 9.63 12.43 -14.83
CA GLY A 47 10.08 11.05 -15.00
C GLY A 47 11.10 10.59 -13.97
N ALA A 48 11.50 11.43 -13.02
CA ALA A 48 12.44 11.02 -11.97
C ALA A 48 11.83 9.95 -11.06
N MET A 49 12.51 8.81 -10.93
CA MET A 49 12.07 7.71 -10.09
C MET A 49 12.03 8.13 -8.62
N GLN A 50 10.95 7.73 -7.94
CA GLN A 50 10.77 7.95 -6.50
C GLN A 50 10.87 6.63 -5.76
N THR A 51 11.36 6.66 -4.51
CA THR A 51 11.46 5.51 -3.60
C THR A 51 10.83 5.84 -2.25
N GLY A 52 10.58 4.81 -1.44
CA GLY A 52 9.87 4.96 -0.18
C GLY A 52 8.37 5.10 -0.38
N TRP A 53 7.70 5.74 0.56
CA TRP A 53 6.29 6.05 0.41
C TRP A 53 6.07 7.15 -0.63
N VAL A 54 5.22 6.88 -1.59
CA VAL A 54 4.87 7.84 -2.64
C VAL A 54 3.36 8.01 -2.66
N CYS A 55 2.88 9.23 -2.46
CA CYS A 55 1.48 9.58 -2.63
C CYS A 55 1.20 9.74 -4.12
N VAL A 56 0.30 8.92 -4.67
CA VAL A 56 0.01 8.92 -6.11
C VAL A 56 -1.08 9.90 -6.52
N THR A 57 -1.77 10.51 -5.55
CA THR A 57 -2.85 11.48 -5.80
C THR A 57 -2.42 12.93 -5.60
N GLY A 58 -1.21 13.17 -5.12
CA GLY A 58 -0.71 14.52 -4.83
C GLY A 58 0.60 14.47 -4.07
N ASP A 59 0.90 15.48 -3.28
CA ASP A 59 2.10 15.50 -2.44
C ASP A 59 1.89 14.70 -1.17
N GLU A 60 0.74 14.85 -0.53
CA GLU A 60 0.32 14.14 0.66
C GLU A 60 -1.16 13.80 0.59
N SER A 61 -1.58 12.81 1.37
CA SER A 61 -2.97 12.44 1.56
C SER A 61 -3.19 12.02 3.01
N ASP A 62 -4.41 12.16 3.50
CA ASP A 62 -4.80 11.68 4.82
C ASP A 62 -5.13 10.17 4.82
N SER A 63 -5.14 9.55 3.66
CA SER A 63 -5.48 8.13 3.49
C SER A 63 -4.28 7.33 3.00
N ILE A 64 -3.98 6.24 3.69
CA ILE A 64 -2.94 5.29 3.26
C ILE A 64 -3.27 4.67 1.89
N ALA A 65 -4.54 4.60 1.50
CA ALA A 65 -4.96 4.07 0.22
C ALA A 65 -4.33 4.80 -0.98
N ASP A 66 -3.96 6.06 -0.78
CA ASP A 66 -3.35 6.91 -1.82
C ASP A 66 -1.83 6.78 -1.90
N TYR A 67 -1.26 5.88 -1.10
CA TYR A 67 0.19 5.68 -1.05
C TYR A 67 0.59 4.34 -1.66
N ARG A 68 1.79 4.33 -2.23
CA ARG A 68 2.49 3.13 -2.68
C ARG A 68 3.84 3.07 -1.98
N PHE A 69 4.34 1.89 -1.68
CA PHE A 69 5.70 1.75 -1.17
C PHE A 69 6.62 1.24 -2.26
N VAL A 70 7.68 1.99 -2.52
CA VAL A 70 8.67 1.70 -3.57
C VAL A 70 9.98 1.33 -2.91
N ASP A 71 10.50 0.15 -3.24
CA ASP A 71 11.76 -0.33 -2.67
C ASP A 71 12.98 0.39 -3.29
N ALA A 72 14.16 0.06 -2.79
CA ALA A 72 15.40 0.67 -3.26
C ALA A 72 15.72 0.37 -4.74
N ASN A 73 15.10 -0.67 -5.30
CA ASN A 73 15.25 -1.03 -6.72
C ASN A 73 14.25 -0.29 -7.62
N GLY A 74 13.40 0.55 -7.04
CA GLY A 74 12.40 1.30 -7.77
C GLY A 74 11.12 0.54 -8.06
N GLN A 75 10.97 -0.66 -7.50
CA GLN A 75 9.76 -1.46 -7.71
C GLN A 75 8.73 -1.19 -6.63
N VAL A 76 7.49 -1.00 -7.06
CA VAL A 76 6.35 -0.86 -6.15
C VAL A 76 6.10 -2.20 -5.47
N ARG A 77 6.02 -2.19 -4.15
CA ARG A 77 5.86 -3.42 -3.36
C ARG A 77 4.47 -4.00 -3.52
N SER A 78 4.42 -5.33 -3.52
CA SER A 78 3.20 -6.14 -3.45
C SER A 78 3.35 -7.19 -2.35
N GLY A 79 2.22 -7.74 -1.86
CA GLY A 79 2.24 -8.70 -0.76
C GLY A 79 2.52 -8.04 0.58
N TRP A 80 2.93 -8.85 1.55
CA TRP A 80 3.26 -8.38 2.90
C TRP A 80 4.58 -7.62 2.93
N TYR A 81 4.58 -6.49 3.61
CA TYR A 81 5.79 -5.68 3.79
C TYR A 81 5.71 -4.86 5.07
N THR A 82 6.82 -4.76 5.78
CA THR A 82 6.92 -3.91 6.97
C THR A 82 7.58 -2.59 6.62
N ALA A 83 7.02 -1.52 7.15
CA ALA A 83 7.59 -0.19 6.96
C ALA A 83 7.15 0.73 8.11
N GLU A 84 7.94 1.78 8.35
CA GLU A 84 7.46 2.93 9.09
C GLU A 84 6.34 3.57 8.26
N PRO A 85 5.20 3.95 8.88
CA PRO A 85 4.13 4.62 8.12
C PRO A 85 4.60 5.92 7.46
N PRO A 86 3.87 6.40 6.44
CA PRO A 86 4.18 7.70 5.86
C PRO A 86 4.28 8.79 6.93
N GLU A 87 5.24 9.70 6.78
CA GLU A 87 5.57 10.68 7.80
C GLU A 87 4.35 11.49 8.27
N ASN A 88 3.51 11.90 7.33
CA ASN A 88 2.30 12.69 7.63
C ASN A 88 1.16 11.88 8.22
N LEU A 89 1.26 10.53 8.24
CA LEU A 89 0.20 9.66 8.76
C LEU A 89 0.58 8.95 10.07
N GLN A 90 1.75 9.20 10.63
CA GLN A 90 2.26 8.44 11.77
C GLN A 90 1.37 8.49 13.00
N ASP A 91 0.62 9.56 13.20
CA ASP A 91 -0.36 9.70 14.29
C ASP A 91 -1.56 8.74 14.19
N GLN A 92 -1.77 8.12 13.03
CA GLN A 92 -2.82 7.11 12.82
C GLN A 92 -2.39 5.70 13.25
N TYR A 93 -1.15 5.53 13.70
CA TYR A 93 -0.56 4.21 14.00
C TYR A 93 -0.06 4.14 15.42
N ASP A 94 -0.16 2.94 16.01
CA ASP A 94 0.25 2.70 17.40
C ASP A 94 1.73 2.34 17.53
N TYR A 95 2.37 1.92 16.44
CA TYR A 95 3.76 1.45 16.44
C TYR A 95 4.57 2.14 15.37
N ASP A 96 5.88 2.22 15.59
CA ASP A 96 6.80 2.87 14.64
C ASP A 96 6.95 2.09 13.34
N VAL A 97 6.85 0.76 13.40
CA VAL A 97 6.90 -0.13 12.23
C VAL A 97 5.65 -0.96 12.20
N GLU A 98 4.99 -0.99 11.06
CA GLU A 98 3.73 -1.69 10.87
C GLU A 98 3.80 -2.64 9.68
N TRP A 99 2.95 -3.68 9.70
CA TRP A 99 2.73 -4.56 8.58
C TRP A 99 1.65 -3.99 7.66
N PHE A 100 1.94 -4.01 6.37
CA PHE A 100 0.98 -3.66 5.31
C PHE A 100 0.86 -4.82 4.35
N TYR A 101 -0.28 -4.94 3.70
CA TYR A 101 -0.46 -5.88 2.61
C TYR A 101 -0.88 -5.11 1.36
N PHE A 102 -0.10 -5.25 0.31
CA PHE A 102 -0.33 -4.57 -0.96
C PHE A 102 -0.84 -5.55 -2.00
N ASN A 103 -1.83 -5.14 -2.80
CA ASN A 103 -2.27 -5.95 -3.92
C ASN A 103 -1.21 -5.94 -5.05
N SER A 104 -1.51 -6.60 -6.16
CA SER A 104 -0.56 -6.69 -7.29
C SER A 104 -0.23 -5.35 -7.95
N LYS A 105 -1.06 -4.33 -7.73
CA LYS A 105 -0.84 -2.97 -8.22
C LYS A 105 -0.13 -2.09 -7.20
N GLY A 106 0.19 -2.62 -6.03
CA GLY A 106 0.81 -1.86 -4.96
C GLY A 106 -0.17 -1.06 -4.11
N GLU A 107 -1.47 -1.27 -4.27
CA GLU A 107 -2.48 -0.61 -3.45
C GLU A 107 -2.54 -1.28 -2.08
N PRO A 108 -2.41 -0.55 -0.97
CA PRO A 108 -2.51 -1.16 0.35
C PRO A 108 -3.94 -1.60 0.64
N LYS A 109 -4.09 -2.77 1.25
CA LYS A 109 -5.38 -3.23 1.74
C LYS A 109 -5.80 -2.39 2.93
N THR A 110 -7.05 -1.93 2.90
CA THR A 110 -7.68 -1.17 3.98
C THR A 110 -9.02 -1.81 4.31
N GLY A 111 -9.61 -1.39 5.40
CA GLY A 111 -10.88 -1.91 5.86
C GLY A 111 -11.70 -0.86 6.59
N PRO A 112 -12.80 -1.29 7.22
CA PRO A 112 -13.69 -0.38 7.92
C PRO A 112 -13.12 0.07 9.27
N GLU A 113 -13.78 1.04 9.87
CA GLU A 113 -13.54 1.41 11.27
C GLU A 113 -13.69 0.21 12.17
N ILE A 114 -12.89 0.15 13.25
CA ILE A 114 -12.98 -0.92 14.26
C ILE A 114 -14.37 -0.92 14.88
N GLY A 115 -14.99 -2.11 14.88
CA GLY A 115 -16.34 -2.31 15.40
C GLY A 115 -17.45 -2.21 14.34
N SER A 116 -17.09 -1.86 13.10
CA SER A 116 -18.05 -1.71 11.98
C SER A 116 -17.87 -2.77 10.89
N ALA A 117 -17.06 -3.79 11.12
CA ALA A 117 -16.73 -4.79 10.11
C ALA A 117 -17.92 -5.70 9.76
N HIS A 118 -18.05 -6.01 8.49
CA HIS A 118 -18.98 -6.99 7.93
C HIS A 118 -18.22 -8.18 7.37
N SER A 119 -18.89 -9.29 7.11
CA SER A 119 -18.26 -10.52 6.59
C SER A 119 -17.53 -10.28 5.27
N SER A 120 -18.02 -9.37 4.43
CA SER A 120 -17.39 -9.01 3.16
C SER A 120 -16.07 -8.25 3.33
N ASP A 121 -15.82 -7.70 4.53
CA ASP A 121 -14.56 -7.00 4.82
C ASP A 121 -13.41 -7.94 5.17
N LEU A 122 -13.72 -9.23 5.41
CA LEU A 122 -12.70 -10.22 5.73
C LEU A 122 -11.87 -10.55 4.49
N GLU A 123 -10.56 -10.61 4.68
CA GLU A 123 -9.60 -10.93 3.61
C GLU A 123 -8.91 -12.26 3.91
N LYS A 124 -8.94 -13.17 2.95
CA LYS A 124 -8.23 -14.45 3.05
C LYS A 124 -6.93 -14.37 2.27
N ILE A 125 -5.82 -14.50 2.99
CA ILE A 125 -4.48 -14.37 2.42
C ILE A 125 -3.67 -15.58 2.86
N ASN A 126 -3.21 -16.38 1.89
CA ASN A 126 -2.40 -17.59 2.16
C ASN A 126 -3.05 -18.53 3.17
N GLY A 127 -4.37 -18.68 3.11
CA GLY A 127 -5.12 -19.59 3.99
C GLY A 127 -5.51 -19.01 5.34
N ASN A 128 -5.02 -17.83 5.70
CA ASN A 128 -5.37 -17.14 6.95
C ASN A 128 -6.37 -16.03 6.67
N THR A 129 -7.23 -15.75 7.64
CA THR A 129 -8.24 -14.69 7.54
C THR A 129 -7.79 -13.46 8.32
N TYR A 130 -7.85 -12.32 7.66
CA TYR A 130 -7.46 -11.02 8.21
C TYR A 130 -8.61 -10.03 8.12
N LEU A 131 -8.58 -9.07 9.02
CA LEU A 131 -9.40 -7.86 8.93
C LEU A 131 -8.46 -6.67 9.04
N PHE A 132 -8.56 -5.74 8.08
CA PHE A 132 -7.73 -4.54 8.06
C PHE A 132 -8.52 -3.35 8.60
N GLY A 133 -7.83 -2.45 9.27
CA GLY A 133 -8.38 -1.17 9.65
C GLY A 133 -8.27 -0.14 8.52
N PRO A 134 -8.84 1.06 8.72
CA PRO A 134 -8.78 2.12 7.70
C PRO A 134 -7.37 2.62 7.42
N ASN A 135 -6.45 2.42 8.36
CA ASN A 135 -5.03 2.79 8.21
C ASN A 135 -4.19 1.70 7.50
N GLY A 136 -4.81 0.60 7.04
CA GLY A 136 -4.13 -0.46 6.32
C GLY A 136 -3.39 -1.48 7.17
N VAL A 137 -3.51 -1.41 8.49
CA VAL A 137 -2.88 -2.36 9.41
C VAL A 137 -3.89 -3.44 9.81
N PRO A 138 -3.49 -4.72 9.87
CA PRO A 138 -4.37 -5.77 10.37
C PRO A 138 -4.81 -5.51 11.81
N VAL A 139 -6.09 -5.75 12.10
CA VAL A 139 -6.61 -5.66 13.45
C VAL A 139 -6.29 -6.93 14.23
N TYR A 140 -6.25 -6.81 15.55
CA TYR A 140 -5.94 -7.91 16.46
C TYR A 140 -7.05 -8.06 17.51
N GLY A 141 -6.96 -9.15 18.27
CA GLY A 141 -7.91 -9.43 19.35
C GLY A 141 -9.26 -9.91 18.85
N ILE A 142 -10.25 -9.79 19.70
CA ILE A 142 -11.63 -10.22 19.43
C ILE A 142 -12.37 -9.06 18.77
N GLN A 143 -12.93 -9.31 17.60
CA GLN A 143 -13.68 -8.32 16.83
C GLN A 143 -15.06 -8.86 16.48
N LYS A 144 -16.07 -8.00 16.57
CA LYS A 144 -17.40 -8.28 16.02
C LYS A 144 -17.35 -8.12 14.51
N VAL A 145 -17.92 -9.10 13.82
CA VAL A 145 -18.07 -9.05 12.36
C VAL A 145 -19.55 -9.33 12.06
N TYR A 146 -20.22 -8.34 11.52
CA TYR A 146 -21.64 -8.41 11.22
C TYR A 146 -21.89 -9.16 9.93
N LEU A 147 -23.09 -9.75 9.80
CA LEU A 147 -23.55 -10.28 8.54
C LEU A 147 -23.78 -9.13 7.56
N ASP A 148 -23.48 -9.33 6.29
CA ASP A 148 -23.54 -8.27 5.29
C ASP A 148 -24.92 -7.65 5.12
N ARG A 149 -25.96 -8.43 5.41
CA ARG A 149 -27.36 -8.00 5.20
C ARG A 149 -28.14 -7.75 6.49
N ASP A 150 -27.58 -8.11 7.62
CA ASP A 150 -28.28 -7.99 8.90
C ASP A 150 -27.31 -7.70 10.04
N GLU A 151 -27.21 -6.42 10.39
CA GLU A 151 -26.35 -5.95 11.48
C GLU A 151 -26.89 -6.30 12.87
N SER A 152 -28.09 -6.93 12.98
CA SER A 152 -28.57 -7.49 14.25
C SER A 152 -27.83 -8.77 14.63
N GLU A 153 -27.15 -9.42 13.67
CA GLU A 153 -26.39 -10.63 13.87
C GLU A 153 -24.90 -10.41 13.63
N TYR A 154 -24.08 -11.00 14.49
CA TYR A 154 -22.63 -10.92 14.35
C TYR A 154 -21.96 -12.20 14.79
N THR A 155 -20.73 -12.41 14.33
CA THR A 155 -19.81 -13.43 14.80
C THR A 155 -18.62 -12.75 15.45
N ALA A 156 -18.15 -13.26 16.60
CA ALA A 156 -16.92 -12.79 17.20
C ALA A 156 -15.75 -13.58 16.62
N TYR A 157 -14.81 -12.88 16.00
CA TYR A 157 -13.57 -13.46 15.46
C TYR A 157 -12.41 -13.09 16.33
N TYR A 158 -11.48 -14.04 16.53
CA TYR A 158 -10.21 -13.77 17.19
C TYR A 158 -9.08 -13.73 16.16
N PHE A 159 -8.46 -12.55 16.02
CA PHE A 159 -7.39 -12.32 15.04
C PHE A 159 -5.98 -12.46 15.63
N GLY A 160 -5.87 -13.02 16.82
CA GLY A 160 -4.59 -13.17 17.50
C GLY A 160 -4.12 -11.88 18.15
N ASN A 161 -2.87 -11.84 18.49
CA ASN A 161 -2.19 -10.62 18.95
C ASN A 161 -1.16 -10.20 17.90
N ARG A 162 -0.56 -9.01 18.06
CA ARG A 162 0.37 -8.46 17.08
C ARG A 162 1.55 -9.40 16.80
N SER A 163 2.12 -10.04 17.82
CA SER A 163 3.23 -10.97 17.65
C SER A 163 2.82 -12.26 16.95
N GLN A 164 1.64 -12.82 17.28
CA GLN A 164 1.10 -13.99 16.58
C GLN A 164 0.81 -13.69 15.12
N SER A 165 0.21 -12.55 14.84
CA SER A 165 -0.07 -12.13 13.48
C SER A 165 1.20 -12.02 12.64
N SER A 166 2.29 -11.53 13.22
CA SER A 166 3.57 -11.46 12.51
C SER A 166 4.15 -12.84 12.19
N MET A 167 3.80 -13.87 12.98
CA MET A 167 4.24 -15.24 12.72
C MET A 167 3.47 -15.93 11.59
N LEU A 168 2.26 -15.45 11.27
CA LEU A 168 1.42 -16.00 10.22
C LEU A 168 1.78 -15.50 8.83
N ARG A 169 2.66 -14.56 8.76
CA ARG A 169 3.11 -13.91 7.53
C ARG A 169 4.45 -14.44 7.08
#